data_2f887a1a51930493f29edd3a78e464bc
#
_entry.id   2f887a1a51930493f29edd3a78e464bc
#
_cell.length_a   1.000
_cell.length_b   1.000
_cell.length_c   1.000
_cell.angle_alpha   90.00
_cell.angle_beta   90.00
_cell.angle_gamma   90.00
#
_symmetry.space_group_name_H-M   'P 1'
#
loop_
_entity.id
_entity.type
_entity.pdbx_description
1 polymer ?
#
loop_
_entity_poly.entity_id
_entity_poly.type
_entity_poly.pdbx_seq_one_letter_code
_entity_poly.pdbx_strand_id
1 'polypeptide(L)'
;MAQTAPTTLSGFAGFLSPEMSEPIFVEFRRRSTVQQLVRQRPLGISGQAIPVTTVKPTASWVAEGGQKQATAGGKSLVTMSPKKLAAISVVSAEVVRANPGGYIQDLQADLAEAFAVAFDAAALHGTSTPFGVGNYVGATTKSVTLGTATAANGGIFADLNAGLKLLVAGQKRLTGFAFDPVAEPIFNAAVDLNGRPLFVDSPTSETAEPVRAGRLLGRPALIGEG
;
A
#
# COMPACT_ATOMS: atom_id res chain seq x y z
N MET A 1 25.14 -22.62 26.36
CA MET A 1 24.81 -23.75 25.46
C MET A 1 24.19 -23.15 24.20
N ALA A 2 24.82 -23.35 23.07
CA ALA A 2 24.27 -22.87 21.80
C ALA A 2 23.12 -23.80 21.36
N GLN A 3 21.99 -23.24 21.00
CA GLN A 3 20.86 -23.99 20.48
C GLN A 3 21.21 -24.48 19.08
N THR A 4 21.40 -25.79 18.93
CA THR A 4 21.91 -26.41 17.69
C THR A 4 20.84 -26.82 16.69
N ALA A 5 19.54 -26.68 16.99
CA ALA A 5 18.45 -26.99 16.08
C ALA A 5 17.40 -25.89 16.09
N PRO A 6 16.88 -25.48 14.92
CA PRO A 6 15.79 -24.51 14.87
C PRO A 6 14.53 -25.15 15.45
N THR A 7 13.86 -24.46 16.35
CA THR A 7 12.57 -24.87 16.89
C THR A 7 11.54 -24.83 15.75
N THR A 8 10.98 -25.96 15.40
CA THR A 8 10.00 -26.09 14.31
C THR A 8 8.62 -25.64 14.77
N LEU A 9 7.77 -25.27 13.81
CA LEU A 9 6.39 -24.82 14.05
C LEU A 9 5.56 -25.81 14.86
N SER A 10 5.88 -27.12 14.78
CA SER A 10 5.27 -28.18 15.58
C SER A 10 5.58 -28.09 17.07
N GLY A 11 6.71 -27.47 17.47
CA GLY A 11 7.05 -27.20 18.88
C GLY A 11 6.28 -26.03 19.48
N PHE A 12 5.61 -25.21 18.65
CA PHE A 12 4.77 -24.08 19.05
C PHE A 12 3.27 -24.32 18.81
N ALA A 13 2.86 -25.53 18.46
CA ALA A 13 1.46 -25.87 18.30
C ALA A 13 0.71 -25.69 19.63
N GLY A 14 0.16 -24.51 19.85
CA GLY A 14 -0.53 -24.12 21.09
C GLY A 14 -0.07 -22.78 21.67
N PHE A 15 1.02 -22.18 21.18
CA PHE A 15 1.56 -20.92 21.74
C PHE A 15 1.02 -19.65 21.06
N LEU A 16 0.49 -19.78 19.85
CA LEU A 16 -0.17 -18.69 19.13
C LEU A 16 -1.59 -19.13 18.81
N SER A 17 -2.51 -18.90 19.77
CA SER A 17 -3.92 -18.99 19.43
C SER A 17 -4.25 -17.90 18.37
N PRO A 18 -5.15 -18.15 17.44
CA PRO A 18 -5.63 -17.13 16.48
C PRO A 18 -6.06 -15.84 17.18
N GLU A 19 -6.59 -15.94 18.38
CA GLU A 19 -7.03 -14.82 19.22
C GLU A 19 -5.90 -13.89 19.66
N MET A 20 -4.67 -14.41 19.85
CA MET A 20 -3.52 -13.60 20.26
C MET A 20 -2.89 -12.82 19.10
N SER A 21 -3.05 -13.29 17.87
CA SER A 21 -2.49 -12.65 16.68
C SER A 21 -3.44 -11.63 16.04
N GLU A 22 -4.74 -11.76 16.26
CA GLU A 22 -5.76 -10.91 15.65
C GLU A 22 -5.58 -9.42 15.97
N PRO A 23 -5.31 -8.97 17.22
CA PRO A 23 -5.08 -7.56 17.52
C PRO A 23 -3.89 -6.96 16.75
N ILE A 24 -2.80 -7.71 16.58
CA ILE A 24 -1.62 -7.27 15.84
C ILE A 24 -1.97 -7.08 14.36
N PHE A 25 -2.73 -7.99 13.77
CA PHE A 25 -3.16 -7.89 12.38
C PHE A 25 -4.16 -6.74 12.14
N VAL A 26 -5.02 -6.45 13.09
CA VAL A 26 -5.93 -5.30 13.02
C VAL A 26 -5.13 -4.00 13.04
N GLU A 27 -4.19 -3.87 13.96
CA GLU A 27 -3.34 -2.69 14.07
C GLU A 27 -2.40 -2.55 12.86
N PHE A 28 -1.83 -3.63 12.37
CA PHE A 28 -1.07 -3.66 11.11
C PHE A 28 -1.86 -3.08 9.93
N ARG A 29 -3.11 -3.52 9.74
CA ARG A 29 -3.96 -3.01 8.64
C ARG A 29 -4.27 -1.53 8.79
N ARG A 30 -4.39 -1.05 10.01
CA ARG A 30 -4.67 0.35 10.31
C ARG A 30 -3.47 1.24 10.08
N ARG A 31 -2.25 0.73 10.27
CA ARG A 31 -1.00 1.46 10.07
C ARG A 31 -0.48 1.42 8.64
N SER A 32 -0.76 0.37 7.87
CA SER A 32 -0.27 0.23 6.51
C SER A 32 -1.09 1.05 5.52
N THR A 33 -0.46 1.96 4.79
CA THR A 33 -1.06 2.76 3.72
C THR A 33 -1.49 1.89 2.54
N VAL A 34 -0.69 0.88 2.19
CA VAL A 34 -0.99 -0.05 1.11
C VAL A 34 -2.22 -0.90 1.43
N GLN A 35 -2.32 -1.41 2.66
CA GLN A 35 -3.47 -2.22 3.07
C GLN A 35 -4.80 -1.45 3.03
N GLN A 36 -4.77 -0.15 3.29
CA GLN A 36 -5.95 0.70 3.25
C GLN A 36 -6.37 1.11 1.82
N LEU A 37 -5.41 1.34 0.92
CA LEU A 37 -5.68 1.83 -0.44
C LEU A 37 -5.93 0.73 -1.45
N VAL A 38 -5.31 -0.45 -1.27
CA VAL A 38 -5.32 -1.52 -2.26
C VAL A 38 -6.43 -2.52 -1.97
N ARG A 39 -7.09 -2.98 -3.03
CA ARG A 39 -8.11 -4.02 -2.91
C ARG A 39 -7.47 -5.33 -2.44
N GLN A 40 -7.87 -5.79 -1.28
CA GLN A 40 -7.43 -7.06 -0.72
C GLN A 40 -8.09 -8.25 -1.44
N ARG A 41 -7.29 -9.31 -1.64
CA ARG A 41 -7.79 -10.60 -2.11
C ARG A 41 -7.24 -11.72 -1.21
N PRO A 42 -8.08 -12.65 -0.76
CA PRO A 42 -7.60 -13.80 0.00
C PRO A 42 -6.67 -14.63 -0.87
N LEU A 43 -5.53 -15.03 -0.33
CA LEU A 43 -4.54 -15.87 -0.98
C LEU A 43 -4.43 -17.19 -0.21
N GLY A 44 -4.62 -18.33 -0.90
CA GLY A 44 -4.39 -19.64 -0.30
C GLY A 44 -2.91 -19.95 -0.10
N ILE A 45 -2.59 -20.91 0.74
CA ILE A 45 -1.21 -21.33 1.06
C ILE A 45 -0.44 -21.76 -0.20
N SER A 46 -1.11 -22.35 -1.17
CA SER A 46 -0.51 -22.78 -2.45
C SER A 46 -0.31 -21.64 -3.46
N GLY A 47 -0.69 -20.42 -3.10
CA GLY A 47 -0.71 -19.30 -4.04
C GLY A 47 -1.95 -19.31 -4.95
N GLN A 48 -1.99 -18.34 -5.85
CA GLN A 48 -3.08 -18.20 -6.81
C GLN A 48 -2.56 -17.62 -8.13
N ALA A 49 -2.99 -18.20 -9.25
CA ALA A 49 -2.78 -17.62 -10.57
C ALA A 49 -3.98 -16.74 -10.94
N ILE A 50 -3.70 -15.46 -11.21
CA ILE A 50 -4.73 -14.47 -11.56
C ILE A 50 -4.62 -14.18 -13.06
N PRO A 51 -5.68 -14.40 -13.85
CA PRO A 51 -5.69 -14.01 -15.24
C PRO A 51 -5.80 -12.48 -15.37
N VAL A 52 -4.81 -11.89 -16.00
CA VAL A 52 -4.78 -10.45 -16.31
C VAL A 52 -5.01 -10.27 -17.81
N THR A 53 -5.94 -9.40 -18.18
CA THR A 53 -6.19 -9.07 -19.59
C THR A 53 -5.08 -8.14 -20.09
N THR A 54 -4.28 -8.60 -21.03
CA THR A 54 -3.19 -7.85 -21.67
C THR A 54 -3.67 -7.06 -22.86
N VAL A 55 -4.58 -7.64 -23.65
CA VAL A 55 -5.17 -7.02 -24.83
C VAL A 55 -6.69 -7.16 -24.76
N LYS A 56 -7.38 -6.06 -24.97
CA LYS A 56 -8.85 -6.06 -25.07
C LYS A 56 -9.25 -6.16 -26.54
N PRO A 57 -10.29 -6.96 -26.87
CA PRO A 57 -10.84 -6.95 -28.23
C PRO A 57 -11.41 -5.55 -28.55
N THR A 58 -11.23 -5.13 -29.78
CA THR A 58 -11.78 -3.87 -30.30
C THR A 58 -13.00 -4.13 -31.15
N ALA A 59 -13.99 -3.22 -31.09
CA ALA A 59 -15.16 -3.25 -31.97
C ALA A 59 -15.03 -2.15 -33.05
N SER A 60 -15.43 -2.46 -34.26
CA SER A 60 -15.50 -1.50 -35.37
C SER A 60 -16.88 -1.51 -36.01
N TRP A 61 -17.30 -0.36 -36.53
CA TRP A 61 -18.51 -0.26 -37.34
C TRP A 61 -18.23 -0.84 -38.73
N VAL A 62 -19.16 -1.66 -39.24
CA VAL A 62 -19.04 -2.32 -40.52
C VAL A 62 -20.30 -1.95 -41.35
N ALA A 63 -20.08 -1.54 -42.58
CA ALA A 63 -21.19 -1.28 -43.50
C ALA A 63 -21.91 -2.58 -43.86
N GLU A 64 -23.14 -2.45 -44.37
CA GLU A 64 -23.92 -3.60 -44.84
C GLU A 64 -23.17 -4.38 -45.94
N GLY A 65 -23.01 -5.68 -45.76
CA GLY A 65 -22.19 -6.52 -46.63
C GLY A 65 -20.68 -6.45 -46.44
N GLY A 66 -20.18 -5.59 -45.53
CA GLY A 66 -18.76 -5.41 -45.28
C GLY A 66 -18.14 -6.55 -44.48
N GLN A 67 -16.84 -6.80 -44.69
CA GLN A 67 -16.10 -7.84 -43.96
C GLN A 67 -15.90 -7.42 -42.51
N LYS A 68 -16.32 -8.29 -41.57
CA LYS A 68 -16.07 -8.10 -40.12
C LYS A 68 -14.62 -8.38 -39.78
N GLN A 69 -13.95 -7.44 -39.11
CA GLN A 69 -12.59 -7.66 -38.66
C GLN A 69 -12.55 -8.54 -37.41
N ALA A 70 -11.77 -9.61 -37.46
CA ALA A 70 -11.52 -10.44 -36.29
C ALA A 70 -10.56 -9.73 -35.34
N THR A 71 -10.96 -9.61 -34.09
CA THR A 71 -10.11 -9.04 -33.02
C THR A 71 -9.82 -10.13 -31.99
N ALA A 72 -8.57 -10.26 -31.60
CA ALA A 72 -8.15 -11.21 -30.57
C ALA A 72 -7.96 -10.50 -29.21
N GLY A 73 -8.48 -11.12 -28.15
CA GLY A 73 -8.17 -10.73 -26.79
C GLY A 73 -6.98 -11.52 -26.26
N GLY A 74 -6.07 -10.86 -25.54
CA GLY A 74 -4.93 -11.49 -24.88
C GLY A 74 -5.14 -11.57 -23.36
N LYS A 75 -4.77 -12.70 -22.76
CA LYS A 75 -4.70 -12.88 -21.30
C LYS A 75 -3.34 -13.42 -20.92
N SER A 76 -2.80 -12.95 -19.79
CA SER A 76 -1.60 -13.46 -19.15
C SER A 76 -1.96 -13.96 -17.75
N LEU A 77 -1.26 -14.96 -17.27
CA LEU A 77 -1.39 -15.45 -15.89
C LEU A 77 -0.30 -14.81 -15.04
N VAL A 78 -0.69 -14.12 -13.98
CA VAL A 78 0.22 -13.63 -12.94
C VAL A 78 0.06 -14.54 -11.73
N THR A 79 1.12 -15.24 -11.37
CA THR A 79 1.13 -16.13 -10.22
C THR A 79 1.52 -15.33 -8.97
N MET A 80 0.65 -15.36 -7.97
CA MET A 80 0.91 -14.80 -6.65
C MET A 80 1.24 -15.95 -5.69
N SER A 81 2.40 -15.89 -5.06
CA SER A 81 2.82 -16.83 -4.01
C SER A 81 2.85 -16.13 -2.67
N PRO A 82 2.44 -16.81 -1.57
CA PRO A 82 2.53 -16.24 -0.24
C PRO A 82 3.98 -15.99 0.14
N LYS A 83 4.24 -14.88 0.83
CA LYS A 83 5.54 -14.51 1.36
C LYS A 83 5.43 -14.40 2.87
N LYS A 84 6.50 -14.72 3.58
CA LYS A 84 6.54 -14.68 5.04
C LYS A 84 7.28 -13.42 5.48
N LEU A 85 6.65 -12.64 6.33
CA LEU A 85 7.26 -11.56 7.09
C LEU A 85 7.34 -11.99 8.54
N ALA A 86 8.47 -11.80 9.21
CA ALA A 86 8.68 -12.21 10.59
C ALA A 86 9.54 -11.18 11.33
N ALA A 87 9.21 -10.96 12.60
CA ALA A 87 10.01 -10.21 13.53
C ALA A 87 10.18 -11.02 14.81
N ILE A 88 11.30 -10.83 15.52
CA ILE A 88 11.60 -11.47 16.79
C ILE A 88 11.99 -10.37 17.76
N SER A 89 11.27 -10.28 18.87
CA SER A 89 11.66 -9.45 20.02
C SER A 89 12.08 -10.36 21.18
N VAL A 90 13.23 -10.05 21.77
CA VAL A 90 13.76 -10.80 22.91
C VAL A 90 13.50 -10.01 24.18
N VAL A 91 12.74 -10.60 25.10
CA VAL A 91 12.35 -9.97 26.36
C VAL A 91 12.71 -10.92 27.51
N SER A 92 13.18 -10.38 28.64
CA SER A 92 13.47 -11.19 29.81
C SER A 92 12.19 -11.72 30.46
N ALA A 93 12.27 -12.90 31.06
CA ALA A 93 11.14 -13.51 31.76
C ALA A 93 10.62 -12.67 32.93
N GLU A 94 11.48 -11.86 33.54
CA GLU A 94 11.10 -10.95 34.61
C GLU A 94 10.21 -9.80 34.12
N VAL A 95 10.57 -9.21 32.97
CA VAL A 95 9.75 -8.15 32.34
C VAL A 95 8.40 -8.69 31.91
N VAL A 96 8.35 -9.90 31.36
CA VAL A 96 7.08 -10.54 30.96
C VAL A 96 6.17 -10.76 32.16
N ARG A 97 6.74 -11.22 33.30
CA ARG A 97 5.96 -11.49 34.53
C ARG A 97 5.51 -10.22 35.24
N ALA A 98 6.36 -9.21 35.28
CA ALA A 98 6.04 -7.93 35.93
C ALA A 98 5.14 -7.04 35.07
N ASN A 99 5.19 -7.18 33.75
CA ASN A 99 4.49 -6.34 32.74
C ASN A 99 4.45 -4.84 33.14
N PRO A 100 5.62 -4.20 33.40
CA PRO A 100 5.64 -2.84 33.91
C PRO A 100 5.06 -1.88 32.88
N GLY A 101 4.08 -1.06 33.31
CA GLY A 101 3.49 -0.02 32.46
C GLY A 101 2.74 -0.51 31.21
N GLY A 102 2.38 -1.80 31.13
CA GLY A 102 1.73 -2.32 29.92
C GLY A 102 2.68 -2.67 28.78
N TYR A 103 3.95 -2.94 29.09
CA TYR A 103 5.02 -3.20 28.12
C TYR A 103 4.64 -4.22 27.01
N ILE A 104 3.85 -5.24 27.32
CA ILE A 104 3.45 -6.24 26.33
C ILE A 104 2.51 -5.64 25.27
N GLN A 105 1.62 -4.73 25.68
CA GLN A 105 0.71 -4.03 24.78
C GLN A 105 1.48 -3.06 23.87
N ASP A 106 2.43 -2.33 24.44
CA ASP A 106 3.28 -1.42 23.67
C ASP A 106 4.14 -2.19 22.66
N LEU A 107 4.71 -3.31 23.07
CA LEU A 107 5.48 -4.20 22.17
C LEU A 107 4.62 -4.74 21.02
N GLN A 108 3.34 -5.03 21.24
CA GLN A 108 2.43 -5.46 20.18
C GLN A 108 2.18 -4.34 19.16
N ALA A 109 2.02 -3.11 19.63
CA ALA A 109 1.87 -1.94 18.77
C ALA A 109 3.13 -1.68 17.95
N ASP A 110 4.31 -1.73 18.57
CA ASP A 110 5.61 -1.55 17.91
C ASP A 110 5.86 -2.63 16.84
N LEU A 111 5.50 -3.89 17.13
CA LEU A 111 5.62 -4.98 16.15
C LEU A 111 4.66 -4.78 14.97
N ALA A 112 3.44 -4.32 15.22
CA ALA A 112 2.48 -4.04 14.15
C ALA A 112 2.95 -2.91 13.25
N GLU A 113 3.56 -1.87 13.83
CA GLU A 113 4.18 -0.76 13.09
C GLU A 113 5.37 -1.25 12.26
N ALA A 114 6.30 -2.00 12.85
CA ALA A 114 7.44 -2.56 12.13
C ALA A 114 7.00 -3.43 10.93
N PHE A 115 5.92 -4.20 11.06
CA PHE A 115 5.34 -4.96 9.96
C PHE A 115 4.73 -4.04 8.90
N ALA A 116 4.03 -2.97 9.29
CA ALA A 116 3.42 -2.04 8.36
C ALA A 116 4.49 -1.32 7.52
N VAL A 117 5.51 -0.76 8.18
CA VAL A 117 6.63 -0.07 7.51
C VAL A 117 7.38 -1.02 6.57
N ALA A 118 7.72 -2.22 7.01
CA ALA A 118 8.43 -3.19 6.17
C ALA A 118 7.60 -3.64 4.96
N PHE A 119 6.29 -3.83 5.14
CA PHE A 119 5.40 -4.22 4.05
C PHE A 119 5.21 -3.08 3.04
N ASP A 120 4.95 -1.87 3.51
CA ASP A 120 4.72 -0.70 2.66
C ASP A 120 6.00 -0.31 1.91
N ALA A 121 7.18 -0.33 2.55
CA ALA A 121 8.47 -0.12 1.91
C ALA A 121 8.75 -1.15 0.80
N ALA A 122 8.41 -2.43 1.02
CA ALA A 122 8.57 -3.46 0.01
C ALA A 122 7.58 -3.30 -1.16
N ALA A 123 6.33 -2.90 -0.88
CA ALA A 123 5.27 -2.78 -1.88
C ALA A 123 5.38 -1.48 -2.70
N LEU A 124 5.74 -0.35 -2.08
CA LEU A 124 5.83 0.95 -2.72
C LEU A 124 7.20 1.20 -3.34
N HIS A 125 8.27 0.98 -2.59
CA HIS A 125 9.63 1.34 -2.96
C HIS A 125 10.48 0.15 -3.41
N GLY A 126 10.05 -1.08 -3.19
CA GLY A 126 10.81 -2.27 -3.52
C GLY A 126 11.99 -2.54 -2.58
N THR A 127 12.03 -1.89 -1.42
CA THR A 127 13.08 -2.09 -0.41
C THR A 127 12.97 -3.48 0.18
N SER A 128 14.03 -4.28 0.04
CA SER A 128 14.06 -5.70 0.50
C SER A 128 12.86 -6.53 0.04
N THR A 129 12.32 -6.21 -1.14
CA THR A 129 11.07 -6.81 -1.63
C THR A 129 11.19 -8.30 -1.88
N PRO A 130 10.30 -9.14 -1.32
CA PRO A 130 10.24 -10.56 -1.63
C PRO A 130 9.44 -10.87 -2.90
N PHE A 131 8.87 -9.84 -3.56
CA PHE A 131 7.96 -10.00 -4.70
C PHE A 131 8.67 -10.12 -6.05
N GLY A 132 9.97 -9.97 -6.07
CA GLY A 132 10.80 -10.00 -7.28
C GLY A 132 11.08 -8.62 -7.85
N VAL A 133 12.11 -8.55 -8.71
CA VAL A 133 12.57 -7.30 -9.31
C VAL A 133 11.47 -6.68 -10.16
N GLY A 134 11.21 -5.39 -9.96
CA GLY A 134 10.21 -4.63 -10.72
C GLY A 134 8.76 -4.85 -10.31
N ASN A 135 8.47 -5.69 -9.31
CA ASN A 135 7.12 -5.97 -8.82
C ASN A 135 6.75 -5.10 -7.61
N TYR A 136 6.94 -3.80 -7.72
CA TYR A 136 6.55 -2.80 -6.72
C TYR A 136 6.03 -1.54 -7.44
N VAL A 137 5.29 -0.69 -6.72
CA VAL A 137 4.61 0.46 -7.33
C VAL A 137 5.60 1.46 -7.93
N GLY A 138 6.68 1.76 -7.23
CA GLY A 138 7.73 2.69 -7.67
C GLY A 138 8.60 2.21 -8.83
N ALA A 139 8.44 0.96 -9.31
CA ALA A 139 9.15 0.47 -10.49
C ALA A 139 8.71 1.13 -11.82
N THR A 140 7.68 1.99 -11.77
CA THR A 140 7.20 2.70 -12.94
C THR A 140 8.21 3.72 -13.44
N THR A 141 8.36 3.82 -14.77
CA THR A 141 9.15 4.88 -15.42
C THR A 141 8.37 6.19 -15.58
N LYS A 142 7.07 6.18 -15.24
CA LYS A 142 6.19 7.35 -15.35
C LYS A 142 6.24 8.11 -14.02
N SER A 143 6.97 9.20 -13.99
CA SER A 143 7.13 10.04 -12.80
C SER A 143 6.95 11.51 -13.14
N VAL A 144 6.53 12.29 -12.17
CA VAL A 144 6.46 13.74 -12.20
C VAL A 144 7.07 14.24 -10.90
N THR A 145 8.01 15.18 -10.99
CA THR A 145 8.60 15.81 -9.81
C THR A 145 7.63 16.85 -9.26
N LEU A 146 7.25 16.73 -7.99
CA LEU A 146 6.42 17.72 -7.32
C LEU A 146 7.22 19.00 -7.05
N GLY A 147 6.53 20.15 -7.09
CA GLY A 147 7.14 21.46 -6.84
C GLY A 147 7.87 22.05 -8.03
N THR A 148 7.72 21.50 -9.23
CA THR A 148 8.34 22.03 -10.46
C THR A 148 7.50 23.14 -11.09
N ALA A 149 6.19 23.08 -10.99
CA ALA A 149 5.32 24.13 -11.49
C ALA A 149 5.33 25.34 -10.56
N THR A 150 5.52 26.53 -11.12
CA THR A 150 5.43 27.79 -10.35
C THR A 150 3.99 28.05 -9.91
N ALA A 151 3.79 28.83 -8.85
CA ALA A 151 2.47 29.21 -8.36
C ALA A 151 1.60 29.85 -9.46
N ALA A 152 2.21 30.67 -10.34
CA ALA A 152 1.54 31.28 -11.49
C ALA A 152 1.03 30.25 -12.53
N ASN A 153 1.67 29.08 -12.60
CA ASN A 153 1.31 28.00 -13.52
C ASN A 153 0.49 26.89 -12.82
N GLY A 154 -0.08 27.16 -11.66
CA GLY A 154 -0.92 26.24 -10.92
C GLY A 154 -0.21 25.42 -9.83
N GLY A 155 1.11 25.60 -9.65
CA GLY A 155 1.85 24.99 -8.53
C GLY A 155 1.69 23.48 -8.42
N ILE A 156 1.58 23.00 -7.20
CA ILE A 156 1.41 21.56 -6.89
C ILE A 156 0.21 20.93 -7.59
N PHE A 157 -0.88 21.67 -7.79
CA PHE A 157 -2.05 21.17 -8.51
C PHE A 157 -1.71 20.82 -9.96
N ALA A 158 -0.90 21.63 -10.64
CA ALA A 158 -0.47 21.38 -12.01
C ALA A 158 0.41 20.12 -12.10
N ASP A 159 1.33 19.94 -11.15
CA ASP A 159 2.19 18.75 -11.07
C ASP A 159 1.37 17.47 -10.84
N LEU A 160 0.41 17.51 -9.91
CA LEU A 160 -0.50 16.37 -9.66
C LEU A 160 -1.34 16.03 -10.90
N ASN A 161 -1.80 17.07 -11.61
CA ASN A 161 -2.58 16.88 -12.83
C ASN A 161 -1.73 16.34 -13.99
N ALA A 162 -0.44 16.70 -14.05
CA ALA A 162 0.52 16.10 -14.97
C ALA A 162 0.70 14.61 -14.69
N GLY A 163 0.80 14.20 -13.43
CA GLY A 163 0.81 12.79 -13.03
C GLY A 163 -0.47 12.05 -13.44
N LEU A 164 -1.63 12.66 -13.22
CA LEU A 164 -2.92 12.11 -13.67
C LEU A 164 -2.95 11.93 -15.18
N LYS A 165 -2.43 12.91 -15.96
CA LYS A 165 -2.33 12.82 -17.43
C LYS A 165 -1.53 11.59 -17.88
N LEU A 166 -0.42 11.28 -17.20
CA LEU A 166 0.39 10.09 -17.52
C LEU A 166 -0.38 8.78 -17.25
N LEU A 167 -1.19 8.72 -16.19
CA LEU A 167 -2.05 7.57 -15.91
C LEU A 167 -3.14 7.40 -16.96
N VAL A 168 -3.85 8.48 -17.30
CA VAL A 168 -4.93 8.47 -18.29
C VAL A 168 -4.39 8.10 -19.66
N ALA A 169 -3.25 8.64 -20.08
CA ALA A 169 -2.59 8.28 -21.33
C ALA A 169 -2.22 6.78 -21.37
N GLY A 170 -1.93 6.17 -20.22
CA GLY A 170 -1.73 4.73 -20.08
C GLY A 170 -3.02 3.92 -19.92
N GLN A 171 -4.19 4.51 -20.14
CA GLN A 171 -5.51 3.88 -19.92
C GLN A 171 -5.67 3.31 -18.50
N LYS A 172 -5.01 3.92 -17.53
CA LYS A 172 -5.13 3.57 -16.12
C LYS A 172 -6.00 4.58 -15.39
N ARG A 173 -6.61 4.13 -14.30
CA ARG A 173 -7.48 4.96 -13.48
C ARG A 173 -6.81 5.21 -12.13
N LEU A 174 -6.76 6.47 -11.72
CA LEU A 174 -6.33 6.85 -10.40
C LEU A 174 -7.35 6.37 -9.36
N THR A 175 -6.91 5.62 -8.37
CA THR A 175 -7.74 5.09 -7.29
C THR A 175 -7.50 5.79 -5.96
N GLY A 176 -6.28 6.24 -5.69
CA GLY A 176 -5.91 6.94 -4.47
C GLY A 176 -4.47 7.43 -4.52
N PHE A 177 -4.06 8.09 -3.46
CA PHE A 177 -2.71 8.61 -3.25
C PHE A 177 -2.14 8.05 -1.96
N ALA A 178 -0.87 7.70 -1.97
CA ALA A 178 -0.07 7.39 -0.80
C ALA A 178 1.11 8.36 -0.76
N PHE A 179 1.35 8.97 0.38
CA PHE A 179 2.42 9.93 0.58
C PHE A 179 3.20 9.62 1.85
N ASP A 180 4.48 9.91 1.80
CA ASP A 180 5.35 9.96 2.95
C ASP A 180 5.02 11.20 3.81
N PRO A 181 5.12 11.16 5.15
CA PRO A 181 4.91 12.30 6.04
C PRO A 181 5.75 13.53 5.68
N VAL A 182 6.92 13.35 5.05
CA VAL A 182 7.76 14.45 4.55
C VAL A 182 7.03 15.34 3.56
N ALA A 183 6.05 14.80 2.83
CA ALA A 183 5.23 15.56 1.89
C ALA A 183 4.10 16.38 2.55
N GLU A 184 3.80 16.14 3.82
CA GLU A 184 2.71 16.80 4.54
C GLU A 184 2.79 18.33 4.53
N PRO A 185 3.93 18.98 4.83
CA PRO A 185 4.04 20.43 4.78
C PRO A 185 3.76 20.99 3.38
N ILE A 186 4.11 20.26 2.33
CA ILE A 186 3.88 20.65 0.94
C ILE A 186 2.38 20.70 0.65
N PHE A 187 1.63 19.70 1.11
CA PHE A 187 0.18 19.64 0.90
C PHE A 187 -0.58 20.61 1.78
N ASN A 188 -0.11 20.90 3.00
CA ASN A 188 -0.70 21.90 3.88
C ASN A 188 -0.54 23.32 3.32
N ALA A 189 0.57 23.58 2.62
CA ALA A 189 0.81 24.85 1.95
C ALA A 189 0.15 24.95 0.57
N ALA A 190 -0.30 23.84 -0.01
CA ALA A 190 -0.90 23.79 -1.35
C ALA A 190 -2.34 24.27 -1.32
N VAL A 191 -2.58 25.45 -1.89
CA VAL A 191 -3.91 26.05 -2.02
C VAL A 191 -4.23 26.31 -3.50
N ASP A 192 -5.52 26.41 -3.83
CA ASP A 192 -5.97 26.85 -5.13
C ASP A 192 -5.86 28.39 -5.24
N LEU A 193 -6.21 28.94 -6.44
CA LEU A 193 -6.21 30.38 -6.67
C LEU A 193 -7.20 31.16 -5.77
N ASN A 194 -8.13 30.47 -5.11
CA ASN A 194 -9.10 31.05 -4.20
C ASN A 194 -8.72 30.82 -2.71
N GLY A 195 -7.52 30.31 -2.44
CA GLY A 195 -7.04 30.01 -1.10
C GLY A 195 -7.64 28.74 -0.47
N ARG A 196 -8.27 27.87 -1.25
CA ARG A 196 -8.81 26.60 -0.72
C ARG A 196 -7.71 25.54 -0.66
N PRO A 197 -7.60 24.78 0.44
CA PRO A 197 -6.61 23.72 0.52
C PRO A 197 -6.87 22.63 -0.52
N LEU A 198 -5.83 22.13 -1.15
CA LEU A 198 -5.92 21.03 -2.10
C LEU A 198 -6.12 19.69 -1.39
N PHE A 199 -5.49 19.51 -0.24
CA PHE A 199 -5.70 18.37 0.62
C PHE A 199 -6.80 18.71 1.64
N VAL A 200 -7.84 17.90 1.68
CA VAL A 200 -8.95 18.05 2.62
C VAL A 200 -8.92 16.86 3.56
N ASP A 201 -8.69 17.13 4.84
CA ASP A 201 -8.74 16.12 5.87
C ASP A 201 -10.10 15.40 5.89
N SER A 202 -10.06 14.09 6.07
CA SER A 202 -11.24 13.32 6.40
C SER A 202 -11.58 13.59 7.87
N PRO A 203 -12.85 13.82 8.24
CA PRO A 203 -13.21 13.90 9.64
C PRO A 203 -12.87 12.55 10.30
N THR A 204 -11.73 12.50 10.96
CA THR A 204 -11.29 11.36 11.76
C THR A 204 -12.05 11.38 13.08
N SER A 205 -12.44 10.20 13.56
CA SER A 205 -12.89 10.05 14.95
C SER A 205 -11.75 10.49 15.88
N GLU A 206 -12.08 10.92 17.07
CA GLU A 206 -11.22 11.57 18.08
C GLU A 206 -9.95 10.79 18.48
N THR A 207 -9.78 9.58 17.97
CA THR A 207 -8.60 8.76 18.23
C THR A 207 -7.51 9.12 17.20
N ALA A 208 -6.30 9.42 17.67
CA ALA A 208 -5.14 9.67 16.83
C ALA A 208 -4.91 8.47 15.90
N GLU A 209 -5.18 8.66 14.63
CA GLU A 209 -4.92 7.65 13.61
C GLU A 209 -3.42 7.70 13.25
N PRO A 210 -2.74 6.54 13.15
CA PRO A 210 -1.34 6.49 12.79
C PRO A 210 -1.08 6.93 11.34
N VAL A 211 -2.12 6.92 10.51
CA VAL A 211 -2.08 7.36 9.12
C VAL A 211 -3.07 8.50 8.96
N ARG A 212 -2.60 9.66 8.50
CA ARG A 212 -3.45 10.80 8.21
C ARG A 212 -4.25 10.54 6.93
N ALA A 213 -5.56 10.46 7.04
CA ALA A 213 -6.46 10.22 5.93
C ALA A 213 -7.14 11.50 5.45
N GLY A 214 -7.22 11.67 4.15
CA GLY A 214 -7.88 12.82 3.54
C GLY A 214 -8.30 12.57 2.10
N ARG A 215 -8.62 13.64 1.40
CA ARG A 215 -8.96 13.62 -0.01
C ARG A 215 -8.09 14.60 -0.78
N LEU A 216 -7.58 14.12 -1.92
CA LEU A 216 -6.85 14.91 -2.88
C LEU A 216 -7.42 14.66 -4.26
N LEU A 217 -7.77 15.73 -4.99
CA LEU A 217 -8.45 15.63 -6.30
C LEU A 217 -9.70 14.71 -6.26
N GLY A 218 -10.44 14.71 -5.15
CA GLY A 218 -11.64 13.87 -4.98
C GLY A 218 -11.36 12.38 -4.79
N ARG A 219 -10.11 11.97 -4.60
CA ARG A 219 -9.69 10.58 -4.34
C ARG A 219 -9.17 10.44 -2.92
N PRO A 220 -9.24 9.25 -2.32
CA PRO A 220 -8.64 9.01 -1.02
C PRO A 220 -7.13 9.25 -1.09
N ALA A 221 -6.61 9.90 -0.08
CA ALA A 221 -5.20 10.20 0.06
C ALA A 221 -4.77 9.88 1.50
N LEU A 222 -3.73 9.10 1.64
CA LEU A 222 -3.17 8.69 2.91
C LEU A 222 -1.74 9.19 3.04
N ILE A 223 -1.42 9.72 4.21
CA ILE A 223 -0.08 10.13 4.60
C ILE A 223 0.32 9.25 5.76
N GLY A 224 1.34 8.42 5.58
CA GLY A 224 1.79 7.45 6.58
C GLY A 224 3.21 7.01 6.34
N GLU A 225 3.85 6.52 7.39
CA GLU A 225 5.20 5.97 7.33
C GLU A 225 5.18 4.64 6.54
N GLY A 226 5.93 4.57 5.42
CA GLY A 226 5.98 3.39 4.57
C GLY A 226 7.18 3.33 3.64
#